data_a0077f4e0e0d12930e2c353f7c18c513
#
_entry.id   a0077f4e0e0d12930e2c353f7c18c513
#
_cell.length_a   1.000
_cell.length_b   1.000
_cell.length_c   1.000
_cell.angle_alpha   90.00
_cell.angle_beta   90.00
_cell.angle_gamma   90.00
#
_symmetry.space_group_name_H-M   'P 1'
#
loop_
_entity.id
_entity.type
_entity.pdbx_description
1 polymer ?
#
loop_
_entity_poly.entity_id
_entity_poly.type
_entity_poly.pdbx_seq_one_letter_code
_entity_poly.pdbx_strand_id
1 'polypeptide(L)'
;MFEFVKCFYTVVGALFVIYLLGYSTFLIASVIAGSLDLYKESKKRRYHNEISHDYYVPVSIVVPAYNEEVTVGDTVKSLLMMDYRLYEIVVVDDGSKDATTQVLLDAFHLKKVMRPINRQIKCRKEQNVYEAVVNGINITLVQKINGGKADALNMGINASRYPYFICMDADSVLQKDSLKYIVRPVLEDDTIVAVGGLVRISNCAVLSEGELVDYHMPWNPIVGMQILEYDRSFMASRILMDKFNGNLIISGAFGLFKKDMVASVGGYDASTMGEDMELVVKLHAFCRINKIPYGIRYIPDAICWSQCPSSIGDLKKQRRRWFLGLFQCLNKHRRMFLAPEFGVVGYISYLYYLLYELLSPFIELFGLLTIVLAYMVNLINVPFMIMFFLIYALYGAVLTITAFFARIYTQNIRLSVLDVVKAVYLCIAESVFFRFIQAFTRMTAFFGYKKKKNVWGQIKRQKIQLHQTSEEKGKMGDAK
;
A
#
# COMPACT_ATOMS: atom_id res chain seq x y z
N MET A 1 -8.79 8.95 49.47
CA MET A 1 -8.00 8.14 48.53
C MET A 1 -8.90 7.26 47.65
N PHE A 2 -9.84 6.51 48.19
CA PHE A 2 -10.74 5.63 47.40
C PHE A 2 -11.64 6.40 46.42
N GLU A 3 -12.26 7.50 46.83
CA GLU A 3 -13.08 8.36 45.95
C GLU A 3 -12.26 8.97 44.80
N PHE A 4 -11.02 9.36 45.04
CA PHE A 4 -10.13 9.84 44.00
C PHE A 4 -9.81 8.74 42.97
N VAL A 5 -9.52 7.55 43.44
CA VAL A 5 -9.26 6.37 42.59
C VAL A 5 -10.48 6.04 41.73
N LYS A 6 -11.67 6.03 42.32
CA LYS A 6 -12.92 5.81 41.63
C LYS A 6 -13.21 6.88 40.56
N CYS A 7 -13.00 8.16 40.90
CA CYS A 7 -13.15 9.27 39.95
C CYS A 7 -12.16 9.11 38.77
N PHE A 8 -10.89 8.81 39.05
CA PHE A 8 -9.88 8.55 38.03
C PHE A 8 -10.31 7.44 37.05
N TYR A 9 -10.74 6.27 37.56
CA TYR A 9 -11.22 5.17 36.71
C TYR A 9 -12.48 5.52 35.91
N THR A 10 -13.38 6.32 36.47
CA THR A 10 -14.57 6.79 35.75
C THR A 10 -14.18 7.66 34.55
N VAL A 11 -13.26 8.62 34.74
CA VAL A 11 -12.79 9.52 33.66
C VAL A 11 -12.02 8.73 32.61
N VAL A 12 -11.08 7.88 33.01
CA VAL A 12 -10.30 7.04 32.08
C VAL A 12 -11.23 6.10 31.31
N GLY A 13 -12.19 5.46 31.98
CA GLY A 13 -13.18 4.61 31.34
C GLY A 13 -14.03 5.35 30.32
N ALA A 14 -14.51 6.55 30.64
CA ALA A 14 -15.26 7.38 29.70
C ALA A 14 -14.44 7.75 28.47
N LEU A 15 -13.17 8.12 28.62
CA LEU A 15 -12.27 8.42 27.50
C LEU A 15 -12.04 7.17 26.61
N PHE A 16 -11.86 6.00 27.20
CA PHE A 16 -11.77 4.74 26.45
C PHE A 16 -13.04 4.41 25.68
N VAL A 17 -14.20 4.59 26.28
CA VAL A 17 -15.50 4.37 25.61
C VAL A 17 -15.63 5.32 24.41
N ILE A 18 -15.32 6.60 24.56
CA ILE A 18 -15.35 7.57 23.44
C ILE A 18 -14.38 7.15 22.34
N TYR A 19 -13.16 6.77 22.70
CA TYR A 19 -12.16 6.29 21.74
C TYR A 19 -12.64 5.06 20.96
N LEU A 20 -13.17 4.05 21.66
CA LEU A 20 -13.69 2.81 21.06
C LEU A 20 -14.92 3.07 20.18
N LEU A 21 -15.85 3.91 20.64
CA LEU A 21 -17.04 4.30 19.86
C LEU A 21 -16.63 5.01 18.57
N GLY A 22 -15.71 5.98 18.65
CA GLY A 22 -15.20 6.68 17.47
C GLY A 22 -14.55 5.72 16.46
N TYR A 23 -13.69 4.82 16.93
CA TYR A 23 -13.03 3.82 16.08
C TYR A 23 -14.04 2.85 15.46
N SER A 24 -14.97 2.32 16.26
CA SER A 24 -15.99 1.37 15.80
C SER A 24 -16.93 2.00 14.79
N THR A 25 -17.35 3.25 15.00
CA THR A 25 -18.18 4.00 14.06
C THR A 25 -17.46 4.20 12.73
N PHE A 26 -16.17 4.58 12.77
CA PHE A 26 -15.35 4.70 11.57
C PHE A 26 -15.25 3.36 10.81
N LEU A 27 -15.03 2.25 11.51
CA LEU A 27 -14.92 0.92 10.88
C LEU A 27 -16.26 0.50 10.24
N ILE A 28 -17.39 0.67 10.93
CA ILE A 28 -18.72 0.36 10.37
C ILE A 28 -18.96 1.20 9.12
N ALA A 29 -18.75 2.53 9.21
CA ALA A 29 -18.93 3.44 8.08
C ALA A 29 -18.02 3.03 6.89
N SER A 30 -16.78 2.62 7.17
CA SER A 30 -15.83 2.15 6.15
C SER A 30 -16.33 0.89 5.45
N VAL A 31 -16.79 -0.11 6.20
CA VAL A 31 -17.27 -1.38 5.62
C VAL A 31 -18.56 -1.16 4.82
N ILE A 32 -19.49 -0.34 5.33
CA ILE A 32 -20.72 0.00 4.59
C ILE A 32 -20.39 0.77 3.31
N ALA A 33 -19.61 1.84 3.40
CA ALA A 33 -19.21 2.64 2.23
C ALA A 33 -18.45 1.80 1.21
N GLY A 34 -17.50 0.99 1.66
CA GLY A 34 -16.73 0.09 0.82
C GLY A 34 -17.61 -0.93 0.10
N SER A 35 -18.48 -1.62 0.82
CA SER A 35 -19.38 -2.63 0.25
C SER A 35 -20.35 -2.03 -0.77
N LEU A 36 -20.94 -0.87 -0.49
CA LEU A 36 -21.85 -0.18 -1.41
C LEU A 36 -21.15 0.31 -2.67
N ASP A 37 -19.93 0.85 -2.53
CA ASP A 37 -19.15 1.32 -3.69
C ASP A 37 -18.72 0.17 -4.59
N LEU A 38 -18.18 -0.90 -4.00
CA LEU A 38 -17.80 -2.09 -4.73
C LEU A 38 -18.99 -2.72 -5.47
N TYR A 39 -20.17 -2.76 -4.84
CA TYR A 39 -21.38 -3.23 -5.50
C TYR A 39 -21.77 -2.35 -6.69
N LYS A 40 -21.73 -1.01 -6.52
CA LYS A 40 -22.02 -0.06 -7.61
C LYS A 40 -21.04 -0.19 -8.77
N GLU A 41 -19.75 -0.27 -8.49
CA GLU A 41 -18.71 -0.43 -9.52
C GLU A 41 -18.79 -1.81 -10.21
N SER A 42 -19.10 -2.88 -9.49
CA SER A 42 -19.38 -4.21 -10.08
C SER A 42 -20.55 -4.18 -11.04
N LYS A 43 -21.62 -3.43 -10.71
CA LYS A 43 -22.77 -3.23 -11.60
C LYS A 43 -22.40 -2.42 -12.83
N LYS A 44 -21.64 -1.32 -12.67
CA LYS A 44 -21.17 -0.50 -13.80
C LYS A 44 -20.28 -1.31 -14.75
N ARG A 45 -19.37 -2.14 -14.25
CA ARG A 45 -18.49 -2.99 -15.08
C ARG A 45 -19.30 -3.88 -16.05
N ARG A 46 -20.42 -4.44 -15.62
CA ARG A 46 -21.28 -5.26 -16.48
C ARG A 46 -21.86 -4.48 -17.66
N TYR A 47 -22.04 -3.18 -17.53
CA TYR A 47 -22.57 -2.30 -18.58
C TYR A 47 -21.46 -1.62 -19.42
N HIS A 48 -20.23 -1.49 -18.89
CA HIS A 48 -19.15 -0.73 -19.51
C HIS A 48 -18.14 -1.58 -20.29
N ASN A 49 -18.21 -2.92 -20.23
CA ASN A 49 -17.36 -3.81 -21.04
C ASN A 49 -17.62 -3.67 -22.56
N GLU A 50 -18.65 -2.94 -22.97
CA GLU A 50 -19.00 -2.69 -24.38
C GLU A 50 -18.48 -1.34 -24.92
N ILE A 51 -17.91 -0.47 -24.08
CA ILE A 51 -17.39 0.83 -24.52
C ILE A 51 -15.87 0.77 -24.55
N SER A 52 -15.31 0.54 -25.73
CA SER A 52 -13.87 0.73 -25.98
C SER A 52 -13.53 2.21 -25.84
N HIS A 53 -12.72 2.56 -24.84
CA HIS A 53 -12.21 3.92 -24.72
C HIS A 53 -10.96 4.07 -25.59
N ASP A 54 -11.04 4.87 -26.65
CA ASP A 54 -9.90 5.19 -27.51
C ASP A 54 -8.98 6.30 -26.94
N TYR A 55 -9.27 6.77 -25.72
CA TYR A 55 -8.47 7.81 -25.06
C TYR A 55 -7.46 7.23 -24.08
N TYR A 56 -6.20 7.60 -24.27
CA TYR A 56 -5.09 7.15 -23.46
C TYR A 56 -4.34 8.32 -22.84
N VAL A 57 -4.08 8.25 -21.54
CA VAL A 57 -3.18 9.18 -20.86
C VAL A 57 -1.75 8.65 -20.98
N PRO A 58 -0.78 9.44 -21.46
CA PRO A 58 0.61 9.00 -21.50
C PRO A 58 1.18 8.78 -20.09
N VAL A 59 1.72 7.59 -19.82
CA VAL A 59 2.18 7.20 -18.47
C VAL A 59 3.57 6.62 -18.51
N SER A 60 4.46 7.06 -17.61
CA SER A 60 5.79 6.46 -17.37
C SER A 60 5.72 5.56 -16.15
N ILE A 61 5.99 4.26 -16.28
CA ILE A 61 6.05 3.32 -15.16
C ILE A 61 7.46 3.33 -14.60
N VAL A 62 7.62 3.86 -13.38
CA VAL A 62 8.91 3.99 -12.69
C VAL A 62 9.10 2.84 -11.71
N VAL A 63 10.13 2.03 -11.94
CA VAL A 63 10.47 0.84 -11.16
C VAL A 63 11.85 1.02 -10.52
N PRO A 64 11.93 1.39 -9.23
CA PRO A 64 13.19 1.43 -8.50
C PRO A 64 13.65 0.00 -8.18
N ALA A 65 14.89 -0.34 -8.48
CA ALA A 65 15.49 -1.65 -8.24
C ALA A 65 16.78 -1.52 -7.43
N TYR A 66 16.97 -2.40 -6.44
CA TYR A 66 18.22 -2.53 -5.69
C TYR A 66 18.39 -3.96 -5.20
N ASN A 67 19.33 -4.70 -5.80
CA ASN A 67 19.57 -6.13 -5.57
C ASN A 67 18.30 -6.97 -5.80
N GLU A 68 17.70 -6.84 -6.98
CA GLU A 68 16.47 -7.50 -7.42
C GLU A 68 16.70 -8.40 -8.65
N GLU A 69 17.89 -9.02 -8.79
CA GLU A 69 18.23 -9.91 -9.91
C GLU A 69 17.22 -11.04 -10.14
N VAL A 70 16.53 -11.48 -9.08
CA VAL A 70 15.56 -12.59 -9.10
C VAL A 70 14.21 -12.18 -9.69
N THR A 71 13.79 -10.93 -9.49
CA THR A 71 12.40 -10.47 -9.73
C THR A 71 12.28 -9.45 -10.86
N VAL A 72 13.28 -8.57 -11.04
CA VAL A 72 13.18 -7.42 -11.93
C VAL A 72 12.91 -7.78 -13.40
N GLY A 73 13.49 -8.87 -13.88
CA GLY A 73 13.26 -9.36 -15.26
C GLY A 73 11.82 -9.77 -15.49
N ASP A 74 11.25 -10.52 -14.55
CA ASP A 74 9.86 -10.99 -14.63
C ASP A 74 8.87 -9.82 -14.44
N THR A 75 9.20 -8.86 -13.58
CA THR A 75 8.41 -7.62 -13.42
C THR A 75 8.34 -6.83 -14.73
N VAL A 76 9.47 -6.58 -15.40
CA VAL A 76 9.47 -5.85 -16.68
C VAL A 76 8.75 -6.63 -17.77
N LYS A 77 8.91 -7.97 -17.83
CA LYS A 77 8.14 -8.82 -18.77
C LYS A 77 6.64 -8.71 -18.55
N SER A 78 6.18 -8.71 -17.29
CA SER A 78 4.76 -8.55 -16.98
C SER A 78 4.22 -7.17 -17.40
N LEU A 79 5.03 -6.13 -17.28
CA LEU A 79 4.68 -4.78 -17.73
C LEU A 79 4.56 -4.68 -19.26
N LEU A 80 5.32 -5.46 -20.03
CA LEU A 80 5.21 -5.51 -21.48
C LEU A 80 3.92 -6.20 -21.99
N MET A 81 3.21 -6.90 -21.11
CA MET A 81 1.93 -7.59 -21.42
C MET A 81 0.69 -6.75 -21.05
N MET A 82 0.87 -5.49 -20.58
CA MET A 82 -0.25 -4.64 -20.19
C MET A 82 -1.15 -4.30 -21.37
N ASP A 83 -2.46 -4.37 -21.15
CA ASP A 83 -3.46 -3.93 -22.14
C ASP A 83 -3.62 -2.41 -22.12
N TYR A 84 -2.53 -1.72 -22.51
CA TYR A 84 -2.44 -0.27 -22.61
C TYR A 84 -1.48 0.13 -23.71
N ARG A 85 -1.75 1.20 -24.47
CA ARG A 85 -0.98 1.53 -25.68
C ARG A 85 0.08 2.62 -25.46
N LEU A 86 -0.18 3.56 -24.55
CA LEU A 86 0.62 4.79 -24.44
C LEU A 86 1.36 4.86 -23.11
N TYR A 87 2.41 4.04 -22.99
CA TYR A 87 3.28 4.03 -21.79
C TYR A 87 4.73 3.75 -22.14
N GLU A 88 5.61 4.03 -21.20
CA GLU A 88 7.01 3.64 -21.18
C GLU A 88 7.37 3.02 -19.83
N ILE A 89 8.48 2.27 -19.81
CA ILE A 89 9.02 1.66 -18.59
C ILE A 89 10.35 2.31 -18.27
N VAL A 90 10.49 2.84 -17.06
CA VAL A 90 11.73 3.46 -16.57
C VAL A 90 12.20 2.68 -15.34
N VAL A 91 13.18 1.82 -15.52
CA VAL A 91 13.82 1.08 -14.43
C VAL A 91 14.99 1.89 -13.89
N VAL A 92 15.07 2.06 -12.58
CA VAL A 92 16.18 2.77 -11.94
C VAL A 92 16.93 1.81 -11.03
N ASP A 93 18.12 1.40 -11.47
CA ASP A 93 19.05 0.63 -10.65
C ASP A 93 19.80 1.57 -9.69
N ASP A 94 19.44 1.48 -8.41
CA ASP A 94 19.99 2.30 -7.32
C ASP A 94 21.36 1.78 -6.83
N GLY A 95 22.23 1.41 -7.75
CA GLY A 95 23.58 0.95 -7.44
C GLY A 95 23.61 -0.46 -6.87
N SER A 96 22.90 -1.40 -7.51
CA SER A 96 22.89 -2.82 -7.15
C SER A 96 24.31 -3.42 -7.16
N LYS A 97 24.50 -4.42 -6.31
CA LYS A 97 25.76 -5.17 -6.18
C LYS A 97 25.68 -6.58 -6.75
N ASP A 98 24.47 -7.01 -7.11
CA ASP A 98 24.16 -8.28 -7.76
C ASP A 98 24.05 -8.12 -9.29
N ALA A 99 23.50 -9.11 -9.97
CA ALA A 99 23.33 -9.12 -11.42
C ALA A 99 22.10 -8.34 -11.92
N THR A 100 21.43 -7.51 -11.11
CA THR A 100 20.20 -6.78 -11.48
C THR A 100 20.31 -6.06 -12.82
N THR A 101 21.36 -5.22 -13.01
CA THR A 101 21.60 -4.52 -14.29
C THR A 101 21.81 -5.51 -15.43
N GLN A 102 22.66 -6.55 -15.24
CA GLN A 102 23.00 -7.50 -16.29
C GLN A 102 21.78 -8.29 -16.77
N VAL A 103 20.93 -8.74 -15.85
CA VAL A 103 19.65 -9.44 -16.17
C VAL A 103 18.79 -8.59 -17.11
N LEU A 104 18.69 -7.28 -16.87
CA LEU A 104 17.91 -6.39 -17.72
C LEU A 104 18.55 -6.14 -19.08
N LEU A 105 19.89 -5.97 -19.13
CA LEU A 105 20.62 -5.79 -20.38
C LEU A 105 20.44 -6.99 -21.30
N ASP A 106 20.59 -8.20 -20.76
CA ASP A 106 20.52 -9.44 -21.53
C ASP A 106 19.07 -9.78 -21.95
N ALA A 107 18.11 -9.61 -21.04
CA ALA A 107 16.70 -9.96 -21.29
C ALA A 107 16.03 -9.04 -22.34
N PHE A 108 16.39 -7.76 -22.39
CA PHE A 108 15.73 -6.76 -23.24
C PHE A 108 16.65 -6.13 -24.29
N HIS A 109 17.89 -6.62 -24.43
CA HIS A 109 18.90 -6.13 -25.38
C HIS A 109 19.11 -4.61 -25.31
N LEU A 110 19.15 -4.06 -24.08
CA LEU A 110 19.29 -2.64 -23.82
C LEU A 110 20.66 -2.14 -24.29
N LYS A 111 20.69 -1.02 -25.03
CA LYS A 111 21.90 -0.40 -25.54
C LYS A 111 22.21 0.88 -24.78
N LYS A 112 23.49 1.11 -24.48
CA LYS A 112 23.96 2.33 -23.83
C LYS A 112 23.70 3.54 -24.72
N VAL A 113 23.11 4.58 -24.15
CA VAL A 113 22.79 5.84 -24.86
C VAL A 113 23.30 7.05 -24.07
N MET A 114 23.60 8.13 -24.82
CA MET A 114 23.90 9.44 -24.21
C MET A 114 22.65 10.29 -24.20
N ARG A 115 21.80 10.03 -23.18
CA ARG A 115 20.56 10.79 -23.00
C ARG A 115 20.68 11.73 -21.82
N PRO A 116 20.53 13.05 -21.99
CA PRO A 116 20.46 13.99 -20.88
C PRO A 116 19.15 13.80 -20.10
N ILE A 117 19.24 13.78 -18.76
CA ILE A 117 18.08 13.70 -17.86
C ILE A 117 17.79 15.11 -17.33
N ASN A 118 16.56 15.57 -17.52
CA ASN A 118 16.10 16.85 -16.97
C ASN A 118 15.84 16.73 -15.46
N ARG A 119 16.76 17.26 -14.65
CA ARG A 119 16.73 17.16 -13.19
C ARG A 119 15.87 18.23 -12.54
N GLN A 120 14.58 18.07 -12.61
CA GLN A 120 13.61 18.94 -11.90
C GLN A 120 13.58 18.64 -10.39
N ILE A 121 13.83 17.38 -10.00
CA ILE A 121 13.81 16.91 -8.62
C ILE A 121 15.23 16.50 -8.21
N LYS A 122 15.65 16.90 -7.01
CA LYS A 122 16.96 16.56 -6.46
C LYS A 122 17.11 15.06 -6.26
N CYS A 123 18.17 14.47 -6.84
CA CYS A 123 18.55 13.07 -6.68
C CYS A 123 20.05 12.90 -6.93
N ARG A 124 20.61 11.75 -6.57
CA ARG A 124 22.00 11.40 -6.84
C ARG A 124 22.22 11.18 -8.32
N LYS A 125 23.48 11.33 -8.78
CA LYS A 125 23.86 11.34 -10.20
C LYS A 125 23.69 9.97 -10.84
N GLU A 126 23.20 9.95 -12.09
CA GLU A 126 23.26 8.80 -12.99
C GLU A 126 24.70 8.47 -13.38
N GLN A 127 24.97 7.19 -13.62
CA GLN A 127 26.25 6.68 -14.11
C GLN A 127 26.12 6.29 -15.58
N ASN A 128 25.08 5.53 -15.91
CA ASN A 128 24.81 5.08 -17.26
C ASN A 128 23.30 5.10 -17.53
N VAL A 129 22.95 5.29 -18.81
CA VAL A 129 21.57 5.17 -19.30
C VAL A 129 21.58 4.18 -20.47
N TYR A 130 20.61 3.25 -20.45
CA TYR A 130 20.43 2.27 -21.50
C TYR A 130 18.98 2.32 -21.98
N GLU A 131 18.76 2.10 -23.27
CA GLU A 131 17.43 2.11 -23.87
C GLU A 131 17.25 0.98 -24.87
N ALA A 132 16.01 0.52 -24.98
CA ALA A 132 15.54 -0.33 -26.06
C ALA A 132 14.05 -0.08 -26.32
N VAL A 133 13.58 -0.55 -27.47
CA VAL A 133 12.15 -0.61 -27.79
C VAL A 133 11.77 -2.07 -27.93
N VAL A 134 10.86 -2.53 -27.09
CA VAL A 134 10.36 -3.92 -27.09
C VAL A 134 8.86 -3.88 -27.30
N ASN A 135 8.34 -4.54 -28.32
CA ASN A 135 6.91 -4.53 -28.67
C ASN A 135 6.31 -3.13 -28.82
N GLY A 136 7.10 -2.16 -29.32
CA GLY A 136 6.68 -0.76 -29.47
C GLY A 136 6.73 0.07 -28.17
N ILE A 137 7.15 -0.51 -27.05
CA ILE A 137 7.24 0.14 -25.75
C ILE A 137 8.70 0.51 -25.45
N ASN A 138 8.94 1.76 -25.09
CA ASN A 138 10.26 2.22 -24.69
C ASN A 138 10.62 1.71 -23.29
N ILE A 139 11.78 1.05 -23.16
CA ILE A 139 12.36 0.67 -21.88
C ILE A 139 13.62 1.51 -21.68
N THR A 140 13.68 2.25 -20.58
CA THR A 140 14.86 3.01 -20.15
C THR A 140 15.37 2.42 -18.84
N LEU A 141 16.65 2.04 -18.79
CA LEU A 141 17.34 1.66 -17.57
C LEU A 141 18.31 2.76 -17.19
N VAL A 142 18.13 3.34 -16.01
CA VAL A 142 19.04 4.34 -15.44
C VAL A 142 19.81 3.70 -14.29
N GLN A 143 21.11 3.56 -14.47
CA GLN A 143 22.05 3.11 -13.44
C GLN A 143 22.58 4.32 -12.69
N LYS A 144 22.49 4.34 -11.35
CA LYS A 144 22.90 5.50 -10.54
C LYS A 144 23.65 5.11 -9.26
N ILE A 145 24.27 6.08 -8.64
CA ILE A 145 24.86 5.94 -7.30
C ILE A 145 23.74 5.69 -6.28
N ASN A 146 23.89 4.69 -5.41
CA ASN A 146 22.89 4.34 -4.40
C ASN A 146 22.48 5.54 -3.54
N GLY A 147 21.19 5.82 -3.48
CA GLY A 147 20.58 6.92 -2.70
C GLY A 147 19.34 6.49 -1.92
N GLY A 148 18.91 5.24 -2.09
CA GLY A 148 17.68 4.68 -1.52
C GLY A 148 16.47 4.85 -2.43
N LYS A 149 15.36 4.15 -2.10
CA LYS A 149 14.16 4.05 -2.94
C LYS A 149 13.60 5.41 -3.36
N ALA A 150 13.44 6.34 -2.42
CA ALA A 150 12.93 7.68 -2.70
C ALA A 150 13.81 8.46 -3.70
N ASP A 151 15.12 8.34 -3.57
CA ASP A 151 16.07 8.97 -4.48
C ASP A 151 16.05 8.30 -5.86
N ALA A 152 15.88 6.97 -5.92
CA ALA A 152 15.71 6.22 -7.17
C ALA A 152 14.39 6.61 -7.88
N LEU A 153 13.27 6.75 -7.13
CA LEU A 153 12.01 7.25 -7.66
C LEU A 153 12.16 8.66 -8.24
N ASN A 154 12.83 9.57 -7.53
CA ASN A 154 13.09 10.93 -8.02
C ASN A 154 13.90 10.92 -9.32
N MET A 155 14.89 10.04 -9.44
CA MET A 155 15.63 9.86 -10.69
C MET A 155 14.72 9.35 -11.82
N GLY A 156 13.86 8.36 -11.54
CA GLY A 156 12.90 7.83 -12.51
C GLY A 156 11.90 8.88 -12.99
N ILE A 157 11.38 9.73 -12.08
CA ILE A 157 10.51 10.85 -12.42
C ILE A 157 11.23 11.86 -13.35
N ASN A 158 12.51 12.20 -13.05
CA ASN A 158 13.30 13.06 -13.89
C ASN A 158 13.56 12.45 -15.28
N ALA A 159 13.76 11.13 -15.36
CA ALA A 159 13.98 10.39 -16.59
C ALA A 159 12.69 10.14 -17.40
N SER A 160 11.53 10.22 -16.78
CA SER A 160 10.22 10.01 -17.40
C SER A 160 9.93 11.05 -18.50
N ARG A 161 9.35 10.61 -19.61
CA ARG A 161 8.97 11.48 -20.76
C ARG A 161 7.55 12.02 -20.63
N TYR A 162 6.67 11.28 -19.95
CA TYR A 162 5.23 11.56 -19.91
C TYR A 162 4.79 12.41 -18.71
N PRO A 163 3.62 13.08 -18.83
CA PRO A 163 3.12 14.00 -17.79
C PRO A 163 2.63 13.31 -16.52
N TYR A 164 2.32 12.02 -16.62
CA TYR A 164 1.97 11.18 -15.48
C TYR A 164 2.97 10.05 -15.30
N PHE A 165 3.25 9.69 -14.07
CA PHE A 165 4.05 8.51 -13.77
C PHE A 165 3.36 7.61 -12.76
N ILE A 166 3.68 6.32 -12.83
CA ILE A 166 3.30 5.32 -11.85
C ILE A 166 4.56 4.88 -11.11
N CYS A 167 4.53 4.89 -9.77
CA CYS A 167 5.53 4.20 -8.97
C CYS A 167 5.10 2.73 -8.77
N MET A 168 6.06 1.81 -8.89
CA MET A 168 5.84 0.38 -8.74
C MET A 168 7.08 -0.30 -8.16
N ASP A 169 6.91 -1.23 -7.21
CA ASP A 169 8.03 -2.01 -6.67
C ASP A 169 8.52 -3.07 -7.67
N ALA A 170 9.83 -3.33 -7.70
CA ALA A 170 10.46 -4.28 -8.62
C ALA A 170 10.12 -5.76 -8.35
N ASP A 171 9.38 -6.06 -7.30
CA ASP A 171 8.87 -7.37 -6.91
C ASP A 171 7.34 -7.50 -7.04
N SER A 172 6.73 -6.57 -7.75
CA SER A 172 5.27 -6.48 -7.92
C SER A 172 4.85 -6.77 -9.36
N VAL A 173 3.60 -7.21 -9.55
CA VAL A 173 3.00 -7.50 -10.86
C VAL A 173 1.68 -6.76 -10.96
N LEU A 174 1.47 -6.02 -12.05
CA LEU A 174 0.18 -5.39 -12.33
C LEU A 174 -0.76 -6.37 -13.03
N GLN A 175 -2.04 -6.28 -12.71
CA GLN A 175 -3.06 -6.96 -13.48
C GLN A 175 -3.18 -6.28 -14.87
N LYS A 176 -3.43 -7.06 -15.91
CA LYS A 176 -3.34 -6.68 -17.33
C LYS A 176 -4.04 -5.36 -17.70
N ASP A 177 -5.20 -5.10 -17.09
CA ASP A 177 -6.04 -3.94 -17.34
C ASP A 177 -5.88 -2.80 -16.30
N SER A 178 -4.98 -2.95 -15.34
CA SER A 178 -4.80 -2.01 -14.22
C SER A 178 -4.46 -0.59 -14.66
N LEU A 179 -3.74 -0.42 -15.77
CA LEU A 179 -3.43 0.90 -16.32
C LEU A 179 -4.70 1.61 -16.81
N LYS A 180 -5.63 0.90 -17.44
CA LYS A 180 -6.91 1.47 -17.89
C LYS A 180 -7.74 2.01 -16.73
N TYR A 181 -7.76 1.27 -15.61
CA TYR A 181 -8.52 1.67 -14.43
C TYR A 181 -7.86 2.82 -13.68
N ILE A 182 -6.54 2.81 -13.49
CA ILE A 182 -5.87 3.84 -12.67
C ILE A 182 -5.84 5.21 -13.34
N VAL A 183 -5.86 5.27 -14.68
CA VAL A 183 -5.87 6.54 -15.43
C VAL A 183 -7.26 7.14 -15.56
N ARG A 184 -8.32 6.38 -15.36
CA ARG A 184 -9.71 6.81 -15.55
C ARG A 184 -10.06 8.09 -14.79
N PRO A 185 -9.74 8.28 -13.50
CA PRO A 185 -10.05 9.51 -12.79
C PRO A 185 -9.43 10.76 -13.42
N VAL A 186 -8.21 10.66 -13.96
CA VAL A 186 -7.54 11.81 -14.60
C VAL A 186 -8.05 12.11 -15.99
N LEU A 187 -8.80 11.19 -16.62
CA LEU A 187 -9.55 11.45 -17.85
C LEU A 187 -10.89 12.15 -17.57
N GLU A 188 -11.49 11.88 -16.42
CA GLU A 188 -12.77 12.43 -15.99
C GLU A 188 -12.63 13.82 -15.33
N ASP A 189 -11.48 14.10 -14.68
CA ASP A 189 -11.25 15.34 -13.90
C ASP A 189 -9.74 15.71 -13.93
N ASP A 190 -9.42 16.84 -14.53
CA ASP A 190 -8.06 17.38 -14.71
C ASP A 190 -7.45 17.91 -13.41
N THR A 191 -8.26 18.09 -12.36
CA THR A 191 -7.79 18.47 -11.02
C THR A 191 -7.15 17.29 -10.26
N ILE A 192 -7.29 16.05 -10.75
CA ILE A 192 -6.72 14.89 -10.11
C ILE A 192 -5.19 14.89 -10.20
N VAL A 193 -4.53 14.94 -9.05
CA VAL A 193 -3.07 15.00 -8.94
C VAL A 193 -2.43 13.64 -8.60
N ALA A 194 -3.21 12.73 -7.99
CA ALA A 194 -2.74 11.40 -7.65
C ALA A 194 -3.89 10.39 -7.59
N VAL A 195 -3.61 9.14 -7.95
CA VAL A 195 -4.56 8.02 -7.88
C VAL A 195 -3.86 6.80 -7.28
N GLY A 196 -4.41 6.26 -6.22
CA GLY A 196 -3.95 4.99 -5.61
C GLY A 196 -4.70 3.80 -6.17
N GLY A 197 -3.99 2.72 -6.46
CA GLY A 197 -4.57 1.42 -6.80
C GLY A 197 -4.65 0.46 -5.59
N LEU A 198 -5.28 -0.67 -5.81
CA LEU A 198 -5.40 -1.78 -4.86
C LEU A 198 -4.13 -2.63 -4.87
N VAL A 199 -3.51 -2.81 -3.72
CA VAL A 199 -2.42 -3.77 -3.56
C VAL A 199 -2.97 -5.06 -2.94
N ARG A 200 -2.68 -6.18 -3.61
CA ARG A 200 -3.04 -7.54 -3.16
C ARG A 200 -1.81 -8.37 -2.86
N ILE A 201 -1.99 -9.33 -1.99
CA ILE A 201 -0.93 -10.27 -1.61
C ILE A 201 -0.87 -11.39 -2.63
N SER A 202 0.31 -11.54 -3.28
CA SER A 202 0.55 -12.52 -4.33
C SER A 202 0.95 -13.91 -3.81
N ASN A 203 1.28 -14.06 -2.53
CA ASN A 203 1.78 -15.32 -1.95
C ASN A 203 0.82 -16.52 -2.10
N CYS A 204 -0.44 -16.26 -2.42
CA CYS A 204 -1.51 -17.26 -2.56
C CYS A 204 -2.24 -17.17 -3.90
N ALA A 205 -1.71 -16.38 -4.83
CA ALA A 205 -2.25 -16.18 -6.15
C ALA A 205 -1.36 -16.84 -7.21
N VAL A 206 -1.97 -17.48 -8.18
CA VAL A 206 -1.31 -17.95 -9.41
C VAL A 206 -1.69 -16.98 -10.51
N LEU A 207 -0.69 -16.30 -11.06
CA LEU A 207 -0.88 -15.32 -12.12
C LEU A 207 -0.39 -15.91 -13.45
N SER A 208 -1.13 -15.66 -14.52
CA SER A 208 -0.72 -15.96 -15.90
C SER A 208 -1.03 -14.75 -16.78
N GLU A 209 -0.04 -14.26 -17.51
CA GLU A 209 -0.18 -13.11 -18.42
C GLU A 209 -0.85 -11.86 -17.78
N GLY A 210 -0.58 -11.63 -16.50
CA GLY A 210 -1.18 -10.52 -15.75
C GLY A 210 -2.62 -10.75 -15.28
N GLU A 211 -3.18 -11.95 -15.45
CA GLU A 211 -4.51 -12.32 -14.96
C GLU A 211 -4.43 -13.31 -13.79
N LEU A 212 -5.41 -13.24 -12.90
CA LEU A 212 -5.55 -14.19 -11.80
C LEU A 212 -6.16 -15.48 -12.31
N VAL A 213 -5.37 -16.57 -12.33
CA VAL A 213 -5.83 -17.90 -12.76
C VAL A 213 -6.39 -18.68 -11.58
N ASP A 214 -5.73 -18.61 -10.44
CA ASP A 214 -6.12 -19.38 -9.26
C ASP A 214 -5.80 -18.62 -7.98
N TYR A 215 -6.61 -18.85 -6.93
CA TYR A 215 -6.47 -18.18 -5.64
C TYR A 215 -6.87 -19.10 -4.50
N HIS A 216 -5.94 -19.35 -3.59
CA HIS A 216 -6.17 -20.16 -2.41
C HIS A 216 -5.83 -19.43 -1.12
N MET A 217 -6.60 -19.64 -0.07
CA MET A 217 -6.23 -19.16 1.25
C MET A 217 -5.00 -19.93 1.77
N PRO A 218 -3.92 -19.22 2.19
CA PRO A 218 -2.67 -19.85 2.59
C PRO A 218 -2.82 -20.63 3.90
N TRP A 219 -2.03 -21.69 4.07
CA TRP A 219 -1.88 -22.37 5.36
C TRP A 219 -1.04 -21.56 6.36
N ASN A 220 -0.18 -20.69 5.88
CA ASN A 220 0.61 -19.82 6.73
C ASN A 220 -0.28 -18.74 7.35
N PRO A 221 -0.53 -18.78 8.69
CA PRO A 221 -1.43 -17.82 9.33
C PRO A 221 -0.92 -16.38 9.27
N ILE A 222 0.42 -16.17 9.20
CA ILE A 222 1.03 -14.85 9.07
C ILE A 222 0.66 -14.21 7.74
N VAL A 223 0.70 -14.98 6.64
CA VAL A 223 0.27 -14.51 5.33
C VAL A 223 -1.25 -14.30 5.30
N GLY A 224 -2.02 -15.28 5.81
CA GLY A 224 -3.48 -15.21 5.82
C GLY A 224 -4.03 -14.00 6.58
N MET A 225 -3.51 -13.72 7.77
CA MET A 225 -3.91 -12.54 8.55
C MET A 225 -3.55 -11.22 7.87
N GLN A 226 -2.42 -11.16 7.13
CA GLN A 226 -2.08 -9.97 6.33
C GLN A 226 -3.03 -9.77 5.16
N ILE A 227 -3.50 -10.84 4.50
CA ILE A 227 -4.52 -10.75 3.43
C ILE A 227 -5.77 -10.05 3.97
N LEU A 228 -6.27 -10.50 5.11
CA LEU A 228 -7.47 -9.94 5.74
C LEU A 228 -7.30 -8.48 6.18
N GLU A 229 -6.11 -8.15 6.71
CA GLU A 229 -5.77 -6.77 7.07
C GLU A 229 -5.72 -5.86 5.84
N TYR A 230 -5.11 -6.32 4.74
CA TYR A 230 -5.06 -5.56 3.47
C TYR A 230 -6.48 -5.37 2.91
N ASP A 231 -7.30 -6.40 2.89
CA ASP A 231 -8.68 -6.29 2.43
C ASP A 231 -9.47 -5.26 3.23
N ARG A 232 -9.40 -5.30 4.56
CA ARG A 232 -10.06 -4.31 5.40
C ARG A 232 -9.53 -2.89 5.16
N SER A 233 -8.22 -2.72 4.99
CA SER A 233 -7.61 -1.42 4.75
C SER A 233 -7.97 -0.86 3.38
N PHE A 234 -7.76 -1.66 2.32
CA PHE A 234 -7.92 -1.20 0.93
C PHE A 234 -9.37 -1.17 0.46
N MET A 235 -10.20 -2.14 0.91
CA MET A 235 -11.57 -2.27 0.43
C MET A 235 -12.62 -1.61 1.34
N ALA A 236 -12.21 -1.04 2.46
CA ALA A 236 -13.10 -0.32 3.36
C ALA A 236 -12.54 1.08 3.67
N SER A 237 -11.48 1.18 4.48
CA SER A 237 -11.02 2.48 5.00
C SER A 237 -10.58 3.44 3.90
N ARG A 238 -9.87 2.97 2.87
CA ARG A 238 -9.43 3.83 1.75
C ARG A 238 -10.58 4.31 0.87
N ILE A 239 -11.59 3.47 0.64
CA ILE A 239 -12.80 3.84 -0.10
C ILE A 239 -13.59 4.92 0.67
N LEU A 240 -13.73 4.77 2.01
CA LEU A 240 -14.38 5.79 2.82
C LEU A 240 -13.62 7.11 2.77
N MET A 241 -12.28 7.07 2.95
CA MET A 241 -11.42 8.26 2.90
C MET A 241 -11.47 8.95 1.52
N ASP A 242 -11.62 8.19 0.43
CA ASP A 242 -11.75 8.72 -0.92
C ASP A 242 -12.98 9.61 -1.10
N LYS A 243 -14.11 9.32 -0.41
CA LYS A 243 -15.35 10.09 -0.51
C LYS A 243 -15.21 11.57 -0.15
N PHE A 244 -14.22 11.92 0.66
CA PHE A 244 -13.96 13.30 1.09
C PHE A 244 -12.54 13.78 0.78
N ASN A 245 -11.87 13.14 -0.20
CA ASN A 245 -10.48 13.46 -0.59
C ASN A 245 -9.51 13.38 0.61
N GLY A 246 -9.67 12.36 1.47
CA GLY A 246 -9.01 12.24 2.76
C GLY A 246 -7.89 11.19 2.84
N ASN A 247 -7.56 10.50 1.76
CA ASN A 247 -6.49 9.51 1.77
C ASN A 247 -5.13 10.17 1.98
N LEU A 248 -4.44 9.86 3.09
CA LEU A 248 -3.08 10.36 3.37
C LEU A 248 -1.97 9.46 2.84
N ILE A 249 -2.31 8.31 2.25
CA ILE A 249 -1.34 7.37 1.73
C ILE A 249 -1.82 6.73 0.44
N ILE A 250 -0.94 6.74 -0.55
CA ILE A 250 -0.99 5.88 -1.73
C ILE A 250 0.18 4.91 -1.60
N SER A 251 -0.09 3.62 -1.77
CA SER A 251 0.96 2.60 -1.60
C SER A 251 2.12 2.82 -2.56
N GLY A 252 3.34 2.76 -2.05
CA GLY A 252 4.55 2.83 -2.87
C GLY A 252 4.73 1.66 -3.85
N ALA A 253 3.85 0.65 -3.78
CA ALA A 253 3.80 -0.45 -4.74
C ALA A 253 2.94 -0.15 -5.98
N PHE A 254 1.95 0.77 -5.89
CA PHE A 254 1.12 1.14 -7.03
C PHE A 254 0.40 2.47 -6.82
N GLY A 255 0.85 3.52 -7.49
CA GLY A 255 0.23 4.84 -7.47
C GLY A 255 0.57 5.65 -8.71
N LEU A 256 -0.44 6.29 -9.31
CA LEU A 256 -0.32 7.25 -10.41
C LEU A 256 -0.22 8.66 -9.85
N PHE A 257 0.67 9.46 -10.39
CA PHE A 257 0.90 10.85 -9.97
C PHE A 257 1.11 11.79 -11.16
N LYS A 258 0.63 13.02 -11.04
CA LYS A 258 0.90 14.11 -11.98
C LYS A 258 2.31 14.64 -11.75
N LYS A 259 3.18 14.52 -12.76
CA LYS A 259 4.63 14.75 -12.65
C LYS A 259 4.97 16.18 -12.21
N ASP A 260 4.32 17.18 -12.80
CA ASP A 260 4.54 18.60 -12.50
C ASP A 260 4.17 18.94 -11.05
N MET A 261 3.09 18.37 -10.53
CA MET A 261 2.68 18.56 -9.13
C MET A 261 3.67 17.93 -8.16
N VAL A 262 4.18 16.73 -8.47
CA VAL A 262 5.21 16.08 -7.66
C VAL A 262 6.54 16.85 -7.74
N ALA A 263 6.91 17.36 -8.90
CA ALA A 263 8.10 18.21 -9.05
C ALA A 263 7.97 19.52 -8.24
N SER A 264 6.80 20.15 -8.25
CA SER A 264 6.53 21.41 -7.52
C SER A 264 6.67 21.25 -6.00
N VAL A 265 6.43 20.05 -5.46
CA VAL A 265 6.66 19.76 -4.03
C VAL A 265 8.05 19.18 -3.73
N GLY A 266 8.93 19.09 -4.75
CA GLY A 266 10.30 18.62 -4.59
C GLY A 266 10.46 17.09 -4.57
N GLY A 267 9.46 16.32 -5.07
CA GLY A 267 9.52 14.87 -5.21
C GLY A 267 9.41 14.09 -3.91
N TYR A 268 9.87 12.84 -3.92
CA TYR A 268 9.93 11.98 -2.73
C TYR A 268 11.03 12.43 -1.76
N ASP A 269 10.76 12.33 -0.46
CA ASP A 269 11.74 12.68 0.59
C ASP A 269 12.56 11.45 1.01
N ALA A 270 13.84 11.44 0.65
CA ALA A 270 14.77 10.38 1.01
C ALA A 270 15.15 10.37 2.51
N SER A 271 14.72 11.34 3.31
CA SER A 271 15.00 11.40 4.74
C SER A 271 13.98 10.67 5.61
N THR A 272 12.87 10.21 5.03
CA THR A 272 11.79 9.48 5.73
C THR A 272 11.77 8.00 5.34
N MET A 273 11.26 7.17 6.26
CA MET A 273 11.02 5.73 6.03
C MET A 273 9.63 5.44 5.41
N GLY A 274 8.76 6.45 5.32
CA GLY A 274 7.43 6.41 4.72
C GLY A 274 7.33 7.44 3.60
N GLU A 275 8.17 7.29 2.58
CA GLU A 275 8.28 8.20 1.44
C GLU A 275 6.96 8.34 0.67
N ASP A 276 6.17 7.27 0.63
CA ASP A 276 4.87 7.18 -0.05
C ASP A 276 3.79 8.00 0.66
N MET A 277 3.65 7.84 1.97
CA MET A 277 2.75 8.65 2.77
C MET A 277 3.18 10.12 2.79
N GLU A 278 4.47 10.38 2.95
CA GLU A 278 5.02 11.73 3.01
C GLU A 278 4.73 12.53 1.75
N LEU A 279 4.85 11.91 0.57
CA LEU A 279 4.53 12.56 -0.70
C LEU A 279 3.07 12.97 -0.77
N VAL A 280 2.15 12.07 -0.40
CA VAL A 280 0.71 12.34 -0.44
C VAL A 280 0.32 13.45 0.53
N VAL A 281 0.82 13.40 1.76
CA VAL A 281 0.56 14.44 2.78
C VAL A 281 1.13 15.79 2.32
N LYS A 282 2.31 15.79 1.70
CA LYS A 282 2.94 16.98 1.14
C LYS A 282 2.14 17.58 -0.01
N LEU A 283 1.56 16.76 -0.89
CA LEU A 283 0.66 17.21 -1.95
C LEU A 283 -0.61 17.85 -1.37
N HIS A 284 -1.24 17.23 -0.37
CA HIS A 284 -2.38 17.83 0.35
C HIS A 284 -1.99 19.19 0.94
N ALA A 285 -0.86 19.27 1.66
CA ALA A 285 -0.42 20.49 2.28
C ALA A 285 -0.15 21.59 1.25
N PHE A 286 0.56 21.29 0.18
CA PHE A 286 0.88 22.22 -0.89
C PHE A 286 -0.37 22.77 -1.58
N CYS A 287 -1.28 21.91 -2.01
CA CYS A 287 -2.49 22.32 -2.70
C CYS A 287 -3.40 23.17 -1.79
N ARG A 288 -3.57 22.78 -0.53
CA ARG A 288 -4.41 23.53 0.42
C ARG A 288 -3.83 24.92 0.74
N ILE A 289 -2.53 25.02 1.03
CA ILE A 289 -1.87 26.29 1.35
C ILE A 289 -1.94 27.25 0.13
N ASN A 290 -1.73 26.72 -1.08
CA ASN A 290 -1.75 27.53 -2.30
C ASN A 290 -3.15 27.66 -2.93
N LYS A 291 -4.21 27.11 -2.30
CA LYS A 291 -5.60 27.15 -2.77
C LYS A 291 -5.75 26.58 -4.19
N ILE A 292 -4.94 25.58 -4.54
CA ILE A 292 -5.01 24.89 -5.84
C ILE A 292 -6.13 23.83 -5.76
N PRO A 293 -7.09 23.81 -6.70
CA PRO A 293 -8.06 22.72 -6.81
C PRO A 293 -7.33 21.40 -7.07
N TYR A 294 -7.62 20.36 -6.29
CA TYR A 294 -6.97 19.06 -6.44
C TYR A 294 -7.83 17.92 -5.95
N GLY A 295 -7.64 16.75 -6.54
CA GLY A 295 -8.21 15.49 -6.07
C GLY A 295 -7.12 14.42 -5.93
N ILE A 296 -7.20 13.64 -4.84
CA ILE A 296 -6.42 12.41 -4.63
C ILE A 296 -7.44 11.28 -4.54
N ARG A 297 -7.41 10.34 -5.50
CA ARG A 297 -8.43 9.32 -5.66
C ARG A 297 -7.91 7.93 -5.35
N TYR A 298 -8.83 7.01 -5.09
CA TYR A 298 -8.53 5.61 -4.89
C TYR A 298 -9.42 4.73 -5.77
N ILE A 299 -8.79 3.84 -6.56
CA ILE A 299 -9.49 2.94 -7.50
C ILE A 299 -9.22 1.48 -7.16
N PRO A 300 -10.20 0.76 -6.60
CA PRO A 300 -10.04 -0.64 -6.20
C PRO A 300 -9.95 -1.63 -7.37
N ASP A 301 -10.29 -1.20 -8.59
CA ASP A 301 -10.22 -2.02 -9.81
C ASP A 301 -8.83 -2.01 -10.45
N ALA A 302 -7.98 -1.03 -10.13
CA ALA A 302 -6.59 -0.99 -10.52
C ALA A 302 -5.77 -1.84 -9.55
N ILE A 303 -5.38 -3.06 -9.97
CA ILE A 303 -4.83 -4.09 -9.08
C ILE A 303 -3.34 -4.30 -9.30
N CYS A 304 -2.59 -4.29 -8.22
CA CYS A 304 -1.18 -4.66 -8.14
C CYS A 304 -1.02 -5.84 -7.17
N TRP A 305 -0.31 -6.86 -7.58
CA TRP A 305 0.04 -8.03 -6.77
C TRP A 305 1.46 -7.87 -6.23
N SER A 306 1.62 -7.93 -4.91
CA SER A 306 2.90 -7.77 -4.23
C SER A 306 3.07 -8.84 -3.15
N GLN A 307 4.32 -9.23 -2.86
CA GLN A 307 4.62 -10.23 -1.86
C GLN A 307 4.55 -9.65 -0.45
N CYS A 308 3.98 -10.42 0.48
CA CYS A 308 4.06 -10.09 1.91
C CYS A 308 5.03 -11.02 2.66
N PRO A 309 5.55 -10.56 3.82
CA PRO A 309 6.36 -11.41 4.69
C PRO A 309 5.64 -12.68 5.12
N SER A 310 6.33 -13.81 5.01
CA SER A 310 5.84 -15.12 5.47
C SER A 310 6.34 -15.53 6.86
N SER A 311 7.29 -14.78 7.43
CA SER A 311 7.84 -14.99 8.76
C SER A 311 7.51 -13.83 9.72
N ILE A 312 7.37 -14.13 11.02
CA ILE A 312 7.17 -13.10 12.06
C ILE A 312 8.35 -12.13 12.11
N GLY A 313 9.59 -12.61 11.86
CA GLY A 313 10.78 -11.78 11.88
C GLY A 313 10.75 -10.68 10.81
N ASP A 314 10.40 -11.04 9.58
CA ASP A 314 10.33 -10.10 8.46
C ASP A 314 9.08 -9.21 8.55
N LEU A 315 7.96 -9.76 9.05
CA LEU A 315 6.78 -8.96 9.38
C LEU A 315 7.12 -7.84 10.39
N LYS A 316 7.82 -8.16 11.49
CA LYS A 316 8.25 -7.15 12.47
C LYS A 316 9.13 -6.07 11.86
N LYS A 317 10.08 -6.44 10.97
CA LYS A 317 10.94 -5.47 10.27
C LYS A 317 10.11 -4.53 9.40
N GLN A 318 9.17 -5.08 8.61
CA GLN A 318 8.28 -4.29 7.74
C GLN A 318 7.38 -3.35 8.55
N ARG A 319 6.69 -3.86 9.58
CA ARG A 319 5.76 -3.07 10.41
C ARG A 319 6.47 -1.99 11.20
N ARG A 320 7.67 -2.27 11.69
CA ARG A 320 8.51 -1.26 12.34
C ARG A 320 8.83 -0.10 11.40
N ARG A 321 9.22 -0.40 10.15
CA ARG A 321 9.51 0.62 9.15
C ARG A 321 8.28 1.49 8.89
N TRP A 322 7.13 0.87 8.64
CA TRP A 322 5.88 1.59 8.38
C TRP A 322 5.47 2.49 9.54
N PHE A 323 5.57 1.97 10.75
CA PHE A 323 5.21 2.73 11.95
C PHE A 323 6.14 3.93 12.20
N LEU A 324 7.44 3.77 11.97
CA LEU A 324 8.39 4.88 12.05
C LEU A 324 8.19 5.89 10.92
N GLY A 325 7.86 5.44 9.71
CA GLY A 325 7.49 6.32 8.60
C GLY A 325 6.25 7.14 8.90
N LEU A 326 5.21 6.53 9.45
CA LEU A 326 4.00 7.22 9.92
C LEU A 326 4.33 8.29 10.95
N PHE A 327 5.12 7.94 11.98
CA PHE A 327 5.56 8.89 12.99
C PHE A 327 6.33 10.07 12.39
N GLN A 328 7.28 9.81 11.50
CA GLN A 328 8.09 10.83 10.84
C GLN A 328 7.22 11.77 10.00
N CYS A 329 6.28 11.21 9.23
CA CYS A 329 5.36 11.96 8.40
C CYS A 329 4.44 12.85 9.21
N LEU A 330 3.74 12.32 10.21
CA LEU A 330 2.85 13.11 11.06
C LEU A 330 3.61 14.19 11.83
N ASN A 331 4.79 13.88 12.38
CA ASN A 331 5.60 14.88 13.10
C ASN A 331 6.09 16.00 12.17
N LYS A 332 6.49 15.69 10.93
CA LYS A 332 6.92 16.67 9.94
C LYS A 332 5.78 17.61 9.55
N HIS A 333 4.59 17.07 9.38
CA HIS A 333 3.38 17.79 8.98
C HIS A 333 2.43 18.12 10.15
N ARG A 334 2.95 18.22 11.39
CA ARG A 334 2.17 18.47 12.61
C ARG A 334 1.31 19.74 12.56
N ARG A 335 1.67 20.72 11.71
CA ARG A 335 0.87 21.93 11.47
C ARG A 335 -0.51 21.62 10.91
N MET A 336 -0.71 20.45 10.30
CA MET A 336 -2.03 20.04 9.76
C MET A 336 -3.04 19.64 10.86
N PHE A 337 -2.55 19.39 12.09
CA PHE A 337 -3.40 18.93 13.19
C PHE A 337 -4.45 19.98 13.56
N LEU A 338 -5.73 19.65 13.37
CA LEU A 338 -6.90 20.49 13.65
C LEU A 338 -6.82 21.91 13.07
N ALA A 339 -6.01 22.13 12.03
CA ALA A 339 -5.85 23.44 11.41
C ALA A 339 -6.90 23.67 10.34
N PRO A 340 -7.69 24.78 10.41
CA PRO A 340 -8.79 25.07 9.48
C PRO A 340 -8.37 25.15 8.02
N GLU A 341 -7.15 25.60 7.74
CA GLU A 341 -6.59 25.73 6.39
C GLU A 341 -6.55 24.39 5.63
N PHE A 342 -6.43 23.24 6.35
CA PHE A 342 -6.41 21.91 5.75
C PHE A 342 -7.80 21.25 5.71
N GLY A 343 -8.82 21.85 6.32
CA GLY A 343 -10.20 21.36 6.30
C GLY A 343 -10.33 19.93 6.77
N VAL A 344 -11.13 19.12 6.05
CA VAL A 344 -11.41 17.72 6.40
C VAL A 344 -10.15 16.86 6.55
N VAL A 345 -9.11 17.14 5.77
CA VAL A 345 -7.83 16.39 5.84
C VAL A 345 -7.17 16.59 7.21
N GLY A 346 -7.15 17.83 7.73
CA GLY A 346 -6.60 18.14 9.06
C GLY A 346 -7.48 17.65 10.21
N TYR A 347 -8.81 17.79 10.08
CA TYR A 347 -9.76 17.45 11.14
C TYR A 347 -10.07 15.95 11.24
N ILE A 348 -10.20 15.25 10.10
CA ILE A 348 -10.60 13.84 10.09
C ILE A 348 -9.39 12.94 9.79
N SER A 349 -8.76 13.12 8.64
CA SER A 349 -7.72 12.18 8.21
C SER A 349 -6.51 12.21 9.13
N TYR A 350 -5.97 13.39 9.41
CA TYR A 350 -4.80 13.52 10.29
C TYR A 350 -5.11 13.01 11.71
N LEU A 351 -6.29 13.35 12.25
CA LEU A 351 -6.72 12.89 13.57
C LEU A 351 -6.89 11.36 13.61
N TYR A 352 -7.44 10.74 12.56
CA TYR A 352 -7.56 9.30 12.42
C TYR A 352 -6.18 8.62 12.47
N TYR A 353 -5.24 9.07 11.65
CA TYR A 353 -3.89 8.48 11.62
C TYR A 353 -3.13 8.73 12.93
N LEU A 354 -3.34 9.87 13.59
CA LEU A 354 -2.74 10.15 14.88
C LEU A 354 -3.30 9.25 15.99
N LEU A 355 -4.63 9.18 16.15
CA LEU A 355 -5.25 8.45 17.27
C LEU A 355 -5.28 6.94 17.06
N TYR A 356 -5.70 6.49 15.85
CA TYR A 356 -6.00 5.08 15.61
C TYR A 356 -4.86 4.31 14.93
N GLU A 357 -3.89 5.00 14.34
CA GLU A 357 -2.72 4.34 13.76
C GLU A 357 -1.45 4.57 14.58
N LEU A 358 -1.14 5.82 14.97
CA LEU A 358 0.10 6.13 15.70
C LEU A 358 -0.02 5.89 17.20
N LEU A 359 -1.06 6.43 17.84
CA LEU A 359 -1.22 6.37 19.31
C LEU A 359 -1.90 5.08 19.79
N SER A 360 -2.59 4.33 18.93
CA SER A 360 -3.34 3.13 19.33
C SER A 360 -2.53 2.12 20.15
N PRO A 361 -1.26 1.76 19.83
CA PRO A 361 -0.53 0.79 20.64
C PRO A 361 -0.27 1.27 22.07
N PHE A 362 -0.06 2.59 22.24
CA PHE A 362 0.16 3.20 23.57
C PHE A 362 -1.14 3.29 24.35
N ILE A 363 -2.24 3.66 23.69
CA ILE A 363 -3.59 3.67 24.28
C ILE A 363 -3.99 2.26 24.72
N GLU A 364 -3.76 1.26 23.88
CA GLU A 364 -4.06 -0.14 24.18
C GLU A 364 -3.24 -0.65 25.38
N LEU A 365 -1.93 -0.34 25.45
CA LEU A 365 -1.10 -0.70 26.59
C LEU A 365 -1.57 0.00 27.87
N PHE A 366 -1.83 1.30 27.81
CA PHE A 366 -2.34 2.07 28.95
C PHE A 366 -3.67 1.49 29.43
N GLY A 367 -4.57 1.11 28.50
CA GLY A 367 -5.82 0.44 28.84
C GLY A 367 -5.61 -0.90 29.54
N LEU A 368 -4.68 -1.73 29.05
CA LEU A 368 -4.35 -2.99 29.69
C LEU A 368 -3.80 -2.80 31.11
N LEU A 369 -2.88 -1.86 31.30
CA LEU A 369 -2.36 -1.52 32.64
C LEU A 369 -3.45 -1.02 33.56
N THR A 370 -4.35 -0.18 33.06
CA THR A 370 -5.50 0.34 33.82
C THR A 370 -6.43 -0.82 34.27
N ILE A 371 -6.68 -1.79 33.38
CA ILE A 371 -7.49 -2.98 33.71
C ILE A 371 -6.82 -3.82 34.80
N VAL A 372 -5.51 -4.08 34.68
CA VAL A 372 -4.76 -4.84 35.69
C VAL A 372 -4.81 -4.15 37.06
N LEU A 373 -4.55 -2.85 37.10
CA LEU A 373 -4.61 -2.07 38.34
C LEU A 373 -6.03 -2.05 38.93
N ALA A 374 -7.06 -1.87 38.12
CA ALA A 374 -8.45 -1.90 38.56
C ALA A 374 -8.88 -3.28 39.12
N TYR A 375 -8.33 -4.37 38.55
CA TYR A 375 -8.51 -5.72 39.09
C TYR A 375 -7.87 -5.87 40.47
N MET A 376 -6.64 -5.37 40.66
CA MET A 376 -5.93 -5.43 41.94
C MET A 376 -6.65 -4.67 43.07
N VAL A 377 -7.44 -3.65 42.76
CA VAL A 377 -8.22 -2.87 43.73
C VAL A 377 -9.71 -3.28 43.78
N ASN A 378 -10.05 -4.44 43.18
CA ASN A 378 -11.41 -5.00 43.15
C ASN A 378 -12.48 -4.06 42.55
N LEU A 379 -12.13 -3.24 41.59
CA LEU A 379 -13.06 -2.36 40.87
C LEU A 379 -13.62 -2.96 39.57
N ILE A 380 -13.20 -4.17 39.20
CA ILE A 380 -13.61 -4.83 37.95
C ILE A 380 -14.52 -6.03 38.24
N ASN A 381 -15.64 -6.10 37.53
CA ASN A 381 -16.40 -7.32 37.35
C ASN A 381 -15.78 -8.16 36.24
N VAL A 382 -15.02 -9.20 36.62
CA VAL A 382 -14.28 -10.06 35.70
C VAL A 382 -15.16 -10.74 34.65
N PRO A 383 -16.32 -11.35 34.99
CA PRO A 383 -17.25 -11.90 34.01
C PRO A 383 -17.70 -10.88 32.96
N PHE A 384 -18.06 -9.66 33.39
CA PHE A 384 -18.44 -8.58 32.45
C PHE A 384 -17.28 -8.18 31.54
N MET A 385 -16.07 -8.06 32.06
CA MET A 385 -14.86 -7.74 31.28
C MET A 385 -14.59 -8.80 30.20
N ILE A 386 -14.68 -10.10 30.54
CA ILE A 386 -14.50 -11.20 29.59
C ILE A 386 -15.60 -11.14 28.52
N MET A 387 -16.85 -10.96 28.90
CA MET A 387 -17.97 -10.85 27.97
C MET A 387 -17.78 -9.67 27.01
N PHE A 388 -17.39 -8.50 27.51
CA PHE A 388 -17.12 -7.32 26.70
C PHE A 388 -15.98 -7.56 25.70
N PHE A 389 -14.88 -8.18 26.14
CA PHE A 389 -13.76 -8.55 25.28
C PHE A 389 -14.20 -9.50 24.14
N LEU A 390 -14.97 -10.53 24.47
CA LEU A 390 -15.49 -11.48 23.48
C LEU A 390 -16.42 -10.81 22.46
N ILE A 391 -17.34 -9.93 22.92
CA ILE A 391 -18.21 -9.17 22.03
C ILE A 391 -17.40 -8.27 21.10
N TYR A 392 -16.38 -7.58 21.64
CA TYR A 392 -15.53 -6.71 20.84
C TYR A 392 -14.68 -7.48 19.81
N ALA A 393 -14.16 -8.63 20.18
CA ALA A 393 -13.42 -9.51 19.27
C ALA A 393 -14.33 -10.06 18.16
N LEU A 394 -15.55 -10.51 18.54
CA LEU A 394 -16.56 -10.97 17.57
C LEU A 394 -16.97 -9.85 16.61
N TYR A 395 -17.19 -8.64 17.12
CA TYR A 395 -17.47 -7.47 16.30
C TYR A 395 -16.36 -7.21 15.25
N GLY A 396 -15.10 -7.20 15.67
CA GLY A 396 -13.95 -7.06 14.76
C GLY A 396 -13.88 -8.17 13.70
N ALA A 397 -14.14 -9.41 14.11
CA ALA A 397 -14.17 -10.54 13.19
C ALA A 397 -15.29 -10.41 12.14
N VAL A 398 -16.51 -10.02 12.55
CA VAL A 398 -17.66 -9.80 11.64
C VAL A 398 -17.33 -8.74 10.60
N LEU A 399 -16.75 -7.61 11.00
CA LEU A 399 -16.35 -6.55 10.06
C LEU A 399 -15.31 -7.03 9.06
N THR A 400 -14.31 -7.79 9.52
CA THR A 400 -13.27 -8.35 8.66
C THR A 400 -13.84 -9.38 7.67
N ILE A 401 -14.72 -10.26 8.14
CA ILE A 401 -15.46 -11.23 7.32
C ILE A 401 -16.27 -10.49 6.24
N THR A 402 -16.98 -9.45 6.62
CA THR A 402 -17.81 -8.66 5.67
C THR A 402 -16.94 -8.02 4.58
N ALA A 403 -15.83 -7.38 4.95
CA ALA A 403 -14.91 -6.76 4.00
C ALA A 403 -14.30 -7.81 3.04
N PHE A 404 -13.88 -8.96 3.56
CA PHE A 404 -13.32 -10.06 2.78
C PHE A 404 -14.34 -10.61 1.77
N PHE A 405 -15.55 -10.97 2.21
CA PHE A 405 -16.57 -11.54 1.31
C PHE A 405 -17.13 -10.49 0.33
N ALA A 406 -17.22 -9.22 0.71
CA ALA A 406 -17.56 -8.14 -0.22
C ALA A 406 -16.56 -8.11 -1.40
N ARG A 407 -15.25 -8.27 -1.13
CA ARG A 407 -14.23 -8.39 -2.16
C ARG A 407 -14.43 -9.64 -3.03
N ILE A 408 -14.56 -10.81 -2.42
CA ILE A 408 -14.71 -12.09 -3.14
C ILE A 408 -15.89 -12.03 -4.11
N TYR A 409 -17.03 -11.52 -3.62
CA TYR A 409 -18.25 -11.38 -4.42
C TYR A 409 -18.09 -10.38 -5.57
N THR A 410 -17.55 -9.19 -5.31
CA THR A 410 -17.48 -8.11 -6.30
C THR A 410 -16.42 -8.36 -7.38
N GLN A 411 -15.44 -9.20 -7.10
CA GLN A 411 -14.34 -9.50 -8.02
C GLN A 411 -14.42 -10.93 -8.60
N ASN A 412 -15.55 -11.61 -8.40
CA ASN A 412 -15.82 -12.97 -8.91
C ASN A 412 -14.70 -13.99 -8.60
N ILE A 413 -14.05 -13.88 -7.44
CA ILE A 413 -13.02 -14.83 -7.02
C ILE A 413 -13.71 -16.11 -6.57
N ARG A 414 -13.31 -17.24 -7.14
CA ARG A 414 -13.82 -18.58 -6.73
C ARG A 414 -12.97 -19.08 -5.58
N LEU A 415 -13.62 -19.46 -4.48
CA LEU A 415 -13.00 -20.08 -3.32
C LEU A 415 -13.54 -21.49 -3.13
N SER A 416 -12.67 -22.42 -2.74
CA SER A 416 -13.11 -23.72 -2.24
C SER A 416 -13.78 -23.61 -0.87
N VAL A 417 -14.58 -24.60 -0.48
CA VAL A 417 -15.20 -24.64 0.86
C VAL A 417 -14.12 -24.59 1.96
N LEU A 418 -12.99 -25.26 1.74
CA LEU A 418 -11.88 -25.25 2.66
C LEU A 418 -11.26 -23.85 2.81
N ASP A 419 -11.15 -23.09 1.73
CA ASP A 419 -10.64 -21.71 1.78
C ASP A 419 -11.61 -20.76 2.52
N VAL A 420 -12.91 -20.98 2.38
CA VAL A 420 -13.92 -20.24 3.16
C VAL A 420 -13.76 -20.53 4.66
N VAL A 421 -13.62 -21.80 5.05
CA VAL A 421 -13.41 -22.17 6.46
C VAL A 421 -12.12 -21.57 7.01
N LYS A 422 -11.02 -21.66 6.24
CA LYS A 422 -9.75 -21.02 6.61
C LYS A 422 -9.91 -19.49 6.78
N ALA A 423 -10.58 -18.82 5.85
CA ALA A 423 -10.78 -17.38 5.91
C ALA A 423 -11.55 -16.97 7.18
N VAL A 424 -12.65 -17.65 7.51
CA VAL A 424 -13.42 -17.39 8.74
C VAL A 424 -12.57 -17.61 10.00
N TYR A 425 -11.84 -18.74 10.06
CA TYR A 425 -10.91 -19.00 11.16
C TYR A 425 -9.85 -17.91 11.31
N LEU A 426 -9.23 -17.50 10.19
CA LEU A 426 -8.20 -16.46 10.18
C LEU A 426 -8.74 -15.09 10.57
N CYS A 427 -10.00 -14.75 10.23
CA CYS A 427 -10.65 -13.50 10.66
C CYS A 427 -10.76 -13.42 12.20
N ILE A 428 -11.11 -14.55 12.84
CA ILE A 428 -11.17 -14.64 14.30
C ILE A 428 -9.76 -14.54 14.89
N ALA A 429 -8.81 -15.32 14.35
CA ALA A 429 -7.42 -15.31 14.78
C ALA A 429 -6.73 -13.95 14.61
N GLU A 430 -7.03 -13.21 13.53
CA GLU A 430 -6.54 -11.86 13.31
C GLU A 430 -7.00 -10.91 14.41
N SER A 431 -8.27 -10.95 14.75
CA SER A 431 -8.85 -10.06 15.75
C SER A 431 -8.31 -10.30 17.17
N VAL A 432 -7.91 -11.56 17.48
CA VAL A 432 -7.44 -11.94 18.82
C VAL A 432 -5.91 -11.90 18.93
N PHE A 433 -5.18 -12.52 18.00
CA PHE A 433 -3.73 -12.73 18.14
C PHE A 433 -2.87 -11.74 17.37
N PHE A 434 -3.21 -11.47 16.11
CA PHE A 434 -2.36 -10.67 15.22
C PHE A 434 -2.29 -9.21 15.66
N ARG A 435 -3.35 -8.71 16.23
CA ARG A 435 -3.44 -7.36 16.78
C ARG A 435 -2.41 -7.13 17.89
N PHE A 436 -2.25 -8.09 18.81
CA PHE A 436 -1.24 -8.01 19.87
C PHE A 436 0.20 -8.04 19.32
N ILE A 437 0.47 -8.88 18.31
CA ILE A 437 1.79 -8.94 17.68
C ILE A 437 2.12 -7.59 17.05
N GLN A 438 1.17 -6.97 16.38
CA GLN A 438 1.34 -5.66 15.77
C GLN A 438 1.53 -4.55 16.81
N ALA A 439 0.69 -4.49 17.84
CA ALA A 439 0.79 -3.51 18.91
C ALA A 439 2.18 -3.57 19.59
N PHE A 440 2.64 -4.77 19.96
CA PHE A 440 3.97 -4.97 20.53
C PHE A 440 5.09 -4.54 19.57
N THR A 441 4.97 -4.87 18.29
CA THR A 441 5.97 -4.50 17.28
C THR A 441 6.04 -2.97 17.08
N ARG A 442 4.89 -2.31 17.06
CA ARG A 442 4.78 -0.85 16.93
C ARG A 442 5.36 -0.14 18.17
N MET A 443 5.04 -0.60 19.37
CA MET A 443 5.61 -0.05 20.62
C MET A 443 7.12 -0.17 20.68
N THR A 444 7.65 -1.34 20.31
CA THR A 444 9.09 -1.58 20.31
C THR A 444 9.83 -0.92 19.14
N ALA A 445 9.11 -0.33 18.18
CA ALA A 445 9.71 0.30 17.01
C ALA A 445 10.66 1.44 17.36
N PHE A 446 10.38 2.20 18.41
CA PHE A 446 11.22 3.33 18.85
C PHE A 446 12.53 2.90 19.49
N PHE A 447 12.66 1.65 19.97
CA PHE A 447 13.92 1.20 20.55
C PHE A 447 15.03 1.15 19.49
N GLY A 448 16.08 1.95 19.72
CA GLY A 448 17.20 2.09 18.78
C GLY A 448 16.88 2.91 17.53
N TYR A 449 15.88 3.77 17.57
CA TYR A 449 15.47 4.66 16.46
C TYR A 449 16.65 5.41 15.84
N LYS A 450 17.49 6.08 16.65
CA LYS A 450 18.64 6.86 16.15
C LYS A 450 19.65 6.04 15.35
N LYS A 451 19.87 4.76 15.71
CA LYS A 451 20.82 3.87 15.04
C LYS A 451 20.27 3.23 13.74
N LYS A 452 18.94 3.18 13.57
CA LYS A 452 18.26 2.44 12.51
C LYS A 452 17.44 3.31 11.57
N LYS A 453 17.54 4.63 11.68
CA LYS A 453 16.73 5.62 10.98
C LYS A 453 16.77 5.51 9.44
N ASN A 454 17.86 4.96 8.87
CA ASN A 454 18.06 4.90 7.42
C ASN A 454 18.47 3.49 6.93
N VAL A 455 18.21 2.44 7.71
CA VAL A 455 18.58 1.07 7.32
C VAL A 455 17.37 0.36 6.73
N TRP A 456 17.41 0.11 5.43
CA TRP A 456 16.47 -0.76 4.73
C TRP A 456 16.77 -2.22 5.11
N GLY A 457 15.80 -2.89 5.72
CA GLY A 457 15.91 -4.33 6.00
C GLY A 457 15.75 -5.12 4.69
N GLN A 458 16.67 -6.03 4.41
CA GLN A 458 16.49 -7.00 3.33
C GLN A 458 15.42 -8.03 3.75
N ILE A 459 14.39 -8.20 2.91
CA ILE A 459 13.38 -9.27 3.02
C ILE A 459 13.74 -10.30 1.95
N LYS A 460 13.70 -11.59 2.30
CA LYS A 460 13.94 -12.66 1.32
C LYS A 460 12.85 -12.65 0.26
N ARG A 461 13.22 -12.47 -0.99
CA ARG A 461 12.33 -12.51 -2.15
C ARG A 461 12.09 -13.95 -2.59
N GLN A 462 10.89 -14.23 -3.08
CA GLN A 462 10.52 -15.49 -3.74
C GLN A 462 10.12 -15.19 -5.17
N LYS A 463 10.41 -16.10 -6.10
CA LYS A 463 9.88 -15.98 -7.47
C LYS A 463 8.36 -15.96 -7.40
N ILE A 464 7.74 -15.03 -8.11
CA ILE A 464 6.28 -15.02 -8.27
C ILE A 464 5.92 -16.26 -9.10
N GLN A 465 4.89 -16.99 -8.69
CA GLN A 465 4.39 -18.13 -9.46
C GLN A 465 3.67 -17.63 -10.72
N LEU A 466 4.46 -17.40 -11.77
CA LEU A 466 3.93 -17.14 -13.10
C LEU A 466 3.71 -18.50 -13.78
N HIS A 467 2.48 -18.79 -14.21
CA HIS A 467 2.22 -19.97 -15.04
C HIS A 467 2.88 -19.75 -16.40
N GLN A 468 3.91 -20.54 -16.72
CA GLN A 468 4.47 -20.58 -18.08
C GLN A 468 3.46 -21.30 -18.98
N THR A 469 3.05 -20.66 -20.06
CA THR A 469 2.23 -21.28 -21.10
C THR A 469 2.90 -22.53 -21.64
N SER A 470 2.09 -23.52 -22.01
CA SER A 470 2.53 -24.82 -22.55
C SER A 470 3.46 -24.71 -23.78
N GLU A 471 3.50 -23.58 -24.47
CA GLU A 471 4.40 -23.31 -25.59
C GLU A 471 5.88 -23.15 -25.20
N GLU A 472 6.19 -22.66 -24.00
CA GLU A 472 7.60 -22.59 -23.54
C GLU A 472 8.14 -23.94 -23.04
N LYS A 473 7.24 -24.84 -22.60
CA LYS A 473 7.65 -26.22 -22.24
C LYS A 473 8.03 -27.07 -23.45
N GLY A 474 7.45 -26.78 -24.63
CA GLY A 474 7.80 -27.46 -25.89
C GLY A 474 9.22 -27.09 -26.38
N LYS A 475 9.63 -25.85 -26.21
CA LYS A 475 10.97 -25.39 -26.67
C LYS A 475 12.15 -25.81 -25.77
N MET A 476 11.90 -26.22 -24.51
CA MET A 476 12.93 -26.77 -23.61
C MET A 476 13.05 -28.30 -23.70
N GLY A 477 12.03 -28.98 -24.26
CA GLY A 477 12.05 -30.41 -24.49
C GLY A 477 12.88 -30.86 -25.71
N ASP A 478 13.02 -29.97 -26.69
CA ASP A 478 13.76 -30.28 -27.95
C ASP A 478 15.25 -29.87 -27.91
N ALA A 479 15.74 -29.39 -26.76
CA ALA A 479 17.13 -28.99 -26.54
C ALA A 479 17.90 -29.93 -25.58
N LYS A 480 17.54 -31.20 -25.53
CA LYS A 480 18.30 -32.27 -24.85
C LYS A 480 18.72 -33.34 -25.82
#